data_1b6e5f648930e89b5d6241f9f4e82c70
#
_entry.id   1b6e5f648930e89b5d6241f9f4e82c70
#
_cell.length_a   1.000
_cell.length_b   1.000
_cell.length_c   1.000
_cell.angle_alpha   90.00
_cell.angle_beta   90.00
_cell.angle_gamma   90.00
#
_symmetry.space_group_name_H-M   'P 1'
#
loop_
_entity.id
_entity.type
_entity.pdbx_description
1 polymer ?
#
loop_
_entity_poly.entity_id
_entity_poly.type
_entity_poly.pdbx_seq_one_letter_code
_entity_poly.pdbx_strand_id
1 'polypeptide(L)'
;MQRQPKAKRPAARAGKPDRRCATKKPRAGKTSGPQTAQQTLPYREMYKDGICRVDGRLYTKSMEYEDINYQLAQADDQSAIFDGYCAFLNSFDSSLPVQLSFINHRSRPGSKYRVNIPRKTDSYSGMRDEYVEMLEGQIAKSNNGIVRTKLITFGVTADSPAAAKPRLERVEADISGNFKKLGVQSRPLSGLERLEILHGQLHPGGTEPFSFTWGQIPATGLSTKDFIAPESFDFRMGRLFRMGATWGAASYMQIMASELSDKLLAELLEVDAEMTIPMHIQTVDQAKAIKTIKGKVSDIDKMKVEEQKKAVRSGYDMDILPPDLVTFSQDAKNL
;
A
#
# COMPACT_ATOMS: atom_id res chain seq x y z
N MET A 1 59.73 16.85 68.13
CA MET A 1 58.40 17.05 67.54
C MET A 1 58.55 17.76 66.17
N GLN A 2 58.66 17.03 65.07
CA GLN A 2 58.84 17.54 63.74
C GLN A 2 57.54 17.31 62.96
N ARG A 3 56.91 18.37 62.44
CA ARG A 3 55.73 18.34 61.59
C ARG A 3 56.17 18.17 60.13
N GLN A 4 55.70 17.09 59.50
CA GLN A 4 55.87 16.89 58.07
C GLN A 4 54.88 17.75 57.27
N PRO A 5 55.28 18.28 56.09
CA PRO A 5 54.39 19.06 55.22
C PRO A 5 53.48 18.17 54.30
N LYS A 6 52.19 18.52 54.22
CA LYS A 6 51.22 17.89 53.36
C LYS A 6 51.47 18.25 51.90
N ALA A 7 51.64 17.25 51.05
CA ALA A 7 51.72 17.36 49.61
C ALA A 7 50.39 17.79 49.04
N LYS A 8 50.35 18.85 48.19
CA LYS A 8 49.21 19.31 47.40
C LYS A 8 49.07 18.42 46.18
N ARG A 9 47.90 17.77 45.97
CA ARG A 9 47.49 17.12 44.74
C ARG A 9 47.11 18.17 43.68
N PRO A 10 47.49 17.99 42.41
CA PRO A 10 47.04 18.89 41.35
C PRO A 10 45.57 18.61 40.99
N ALA A 11 44.76 19.66 40.87
CA ALA A 11 43.36 19.61 40.45
C ALA A 11 43.27 19.27 38.96
N ALA A 12 42.56 18.18 38.66
CA ALA A 12 42.19 17.83 37.30
C ALA A 12 41.22 18.88 36.72
N ARG A 13 41.62 19.54 35.66
CA ARG A 13 40.74 20.40 34.86
C ARG A 13 39.68 19.53 34.20
N ALA A 14 38.44 19.63 34.69
CA ALA A 14 37.26 19.10 34.01
C ALA A 14 37.05 19.87 32.70
N GLY A 15 37.19 19.19 31.54
CA GLY A 15 36.88 19.71 30.25
C GLY A 15 35.39 19.98 30.17
N LYS A 16 35.01 21.17 29.67
CA LYS A 16 33.61 21.52 29.37
C LYS A 16 33.11 20.58 28.28
N PRO A 17 31.90 19.98 28.42
CA PRO A 17 31.30 19.20 27.32
C PRO A 17 30.97 20.09 26.13
N ASP A 18 31.39 19.62 24.97
CA ASP A 18 31.16 20.25 23.66
C ASP A 18 29.65 20.35 23.36
N ARG A 19 29.15 21.58 23.30
CA ARG A 19 27.73 21.89 23.01
C ARG A 19 27.46 21.87 21.52
N ARG A 20 27.75 20.79 20.81
CA ARG A 20 27.40 20.64 19.39
C ARG A 20 26.79 19.26 19.16
N CYS A 21 25.54 19.13 19.45
CA CYS A 21 24.50 18.30 18.79
C CYS A 21 23.26 18.22 19.69
N ALA A 22 22.66 19.37 19.97
CA ALA A 22 21.28 19.38 20.43
C ALA A 22 20.41 19.24 19.19
N THR A 23 20.05 18.03 18.82
CA THR A 23 18.92 17.79 17.92
C THR A 23 17.70 18.51 18.50
N LYS A 24 17.28 19.59 17.83
CA LYS A 24 16.02 20.26 18.15
C LYS A 24 14.92 19.22 18.08
N LYS A 25 14.38 18.80 19.24
CA LYS A 25 13.10 18.08 19.28
C LYS A 25 12.11 18.86 18.44
N PRO A 26 11.37 18.22 17.51
CA PRO A 26 10.32 18.91 16.78
C PRO A 26 9.39 19.53 17.83
N ARG A 27 9.15 20.83 17.74
CA ARG A 27 8.13 21.50 18.53
C ARG A 27 6.83 20.78 18.25
N ALA A 28 6.26 20.14 19.25
CA ALA A 28 4.90 19.64 19.21
C ALA A 28 4.01 20.82 18.76
N GLY A 29 3.50 20.75 17.54
CA GLY A 29 2.53 21.70 17.03
C GLY A 29 1.38 21.75 18.04
N LYS A 30 0.86 22.93 18.34
CA LYS A 30 -0.34 23.10 19.15
C LYS A 30 -1.39 22.17 18.55
N THR A 31 -1.80 21.17 19.29
CA THR A 31 -2.92 20.30 18.93
C THR A 31 -4.14 21.20 18.79
N SER A 32 -4.54 21.46 17.55
CA SER A 32 -5.87 22.02 17.26
C SER A 32 -6.87 21.11 17.94
N GLY A 33 -7.91 21.70 18.55
CA GLY A 33 -8.95 20.96 19.31
C GLY A 33 -9.56 19.76 18.60
N PRO A 34 -10.52 19.05 19.16
CA PRO A 34 -11.00 17.77 18.67
C PRO A 34 -11.36 17.87 17.19
N GLN A 35 -10.63 17.15 16.36
CA GLN A 35 -10.89 17.08 14.93
C GLN A 35 -12.18 16.28 14.72
N THR A 36 -13.04 16.75 13.85
CA THR A 36 -14.22 15.98 13.45
C THR A 36 -13.79 14.73 12.66
N ALA A 37 -14.64 13.71 12.58
CA ALA A 37 -14.37 12.51 11.81
C ALA A 37 -14.04 12.86 10.34
N GLN A 38 -14.75 13.80 9.74
CA GLN A 38 -14.52 14.29 8.38
C GLN A 38 -13.13 14.91 8.21
N GLN A 39 -12.66 15.68 9.19
CA GLN A 39 -11.33 16.29 9.15
C GLN A 39 -10.20 15.26 9.30
N THR A 40 -10.48 14.11 9.89
CA THR A 40 -9.53 13.00 10.04
C THR A 40 -9.27 12.30 8.70
N LEU A 41 -10.22 12.33 7.75
CA LEU A 41 -10.05 11.70 6.44
C LEU A 41 -8.98 12.41 5.60
N PRO A 42 -7.92 11.69 5.14
CA PRO A 42 -6.72 12.27 4.55
C PRO A 42 -6.87 12.61 3.05
N TYR A 43 -7.98 13.17 2.62
CA TYR A 43 -8.11 13.74 1.28
C TYR A 43 -8.84 15.08 1.35
N ARG A 44 -8.73 15.90 0.34
CA ARG A 44 -9.34 17.23 0.28
C ARG A 44 -10.67 17.21 -0.48
N GLU A 45 -10.65 16.71 -1.68
CA GLU A 45 -11.79 16.78 -2.60
C GLU A 45 -11.83 15.52 -3.47
N MET A 46 -13.04 15.03 -3.76
CA MET A 46 -13.32 13.99 -4.73
C MET A 46 -14.13 14.58 -5.88
N TYR A 47 -13.73 14.31 -7.12
CA TYR A 47 -14.41 14.79 -8.32
C TYR A 47 -15.22 13.67 -8.99
N LYS A 48 -16.20 14.04 -9.81
CA LYS A 48 -17.09 13.08 -10.48
C LYS A 48 -16.36 12.09 -11.38
N ASP A 49 -15.30 12.55 -12.03
CA ASP A 49 -14.47 11.76 -12.96
C ASP A 49 -13.45 10.83 -12.28
N GLY A 50 -13.57 10.66 -10.98
CA GLY A 50 -12.69 9.78 -10.20
C GLY A 50 -11.37 10.39 -9.78
N ILE A 51 -11.09 11.64 -10.12
CA ILE A 51 -9.92 12.35 -9.61
C ILE A 51 -10.14 12.69 -8.14
N CYS A 52 -9.14 12.45 -7.30
CA CYS A 52 -9.13 12.82 -5.90
C CYS A 52 -7.94 13.72 -5.59
N ARG A 53 -8.19 14.88 -5.01
CA ARG A 53 -7.16 15.73 -4.44
C ARG A 53 -6.86 15.25 -3.03
N VAL A 54 -5.69 14.64 -2.83
CA VAL A 54 -5.31 14.05 -1.54
C VAL A 54 -4.76 15.14 -0.62
N ASP A 55 -3.70 15.80 -1.04
CA ASP A 55 -3.08 16.90 -0.28
C ASP A 55 -2.61 17.99 -1.25
N GLY A 56 -2.57 19.23 -0.79
CA GLY A 56 -2.06 20.41 -1.49
C GLY A 56 -2.07 20.33 -3.01
N ARG A 57 -1.10 19.62 -3.57
CA ARG A 57 -0.85 19.50 -5.02
C ARG A 57 -0.92 18.05 -5.55
N LEU A 58 -1.18 17.05 -4.71
CA LEU A 58 -1.26 15.66 -5.12
C LEU A 58 -2.67 15.30 -5.55
N TYR A 59 -2.80 14.89 -6.81
CA TYR A 59 -4.03 14.39 -7.41
C TYR A 59 -3.86 12.92 -7.77
N THR A 60 -4.85 12.09 -7.44
CA THR A 60 -4.82 10.66 -7.67
C THR A 60 -6.03 10.19 -8.46
N LYS A 61 -5.86 9.09 -9.21
CA LYS A 61 -6.92 8.35 -9.85
C LYS A 61 -6.75 6.87 -9.54
N SER A 62 -7.83 6.10 -9.56
CA SER A 62 -7.80 4.67 -9.27
C SER A 62 -8.45 3.88 -10.38
N MET A 63 -7.91 2.70 -10.65
CA MET A 63 -8.48 1.72 -11.56
C MET A 63 -8.68 0.40 -10.82
N GLU A 64 -9.76 -0.28 -11.09
CA GLU A 64 -10.00 -1.66 -10.69
C GLU A 64 -9.42 -2.58 -11.76
N TYR A 65 -8.80 -3.69 -11.34
CA TYR A 65 -8.27 -4.69 -12.24
C TYR A 65 -8.59 -6.11 -11.77
N GLU A 66 -8.70 -7.03 -12.71
CA GLU A 66 -9.04 -8.43 -12.47
C GLU A 66 -7.78 -9.29 -12.34
N ASP A 67 -7.98 -10.55 -11.95
CA ASP A 67 -6.92 -11.54 -11.89
C ASP A 67 -6.52 -12.05 -13.27
N ILE A 68 -5.27 -12.50 -13.36
CA ILE A 68 -4.79 -13.37 -14.41
C ILE A 68 -4.68 -14.78 -13.88
N ASN A 69 -4.98 -15.75 -14.72
CA ASN A 69 -4.98 -17.15 -14.33
C ASN A 69 -3.56 -17.76 -14.35
N TYR A 70 -2.68 -17.22 -13.51
CA TYR A 70 -1.27 -17.59 -13.43
C TYR A 70 -1.05 -19.03 -13.00
N GLN A 71 -1.81 -19.51 -12.00
CA GLN A 71 -1.61 -20.86 -11.44
C GLN A 71 -1.97 -22.00 -12.39
N LEU A 72 -2.86 -21.77 -13.34
CA LEU A 72 -3.29 -22.77 -14.34
C LEU A 72 -2.52 -22.61 -15.67
N ALA A 73 -1.66 -21.62 -15.80
CA ALA A 73 -0.83 -21.41 -16.97
C ALA A 73 0.31 -22.44 -17.04
N GLN A 74 0.77 -22.76 -18.25
CA GLN A 74 1.97 -23.58 -18.46
C GLN A 74 3.23 -22.82 -18.01
N ALA A 75 4.33 -23.53 -17.73
CA ALA A 75 5.55 -22.92 -17.19
C ALA A 75 6.12 -21.78 -18.06
N ASP A 76 6.06 -21.95 -19.38
CA ASP A 76 6.52 -20.91 -20.32
C ASP A 76 5.61 -19.67 -20.27
N ASP A 77 4.30 -19.86 -20.16
CA ASP A 77 3.33 -18.79 -20.02
C ASP A 77 3.47 -18.09 -18.67
N GLN A 78 3.73 -18.84 -17.58
CA GLN A 78 4.01 -18.27 -16.26
C GLN A 78 5.22 -17.34 -16.30
N SER A 79 6.30 -17.78 -16.97
CA SER A 79 7.50 -16.94 -17.15
C SER A 79 7.20 -15.67 -17.94
N ALA A 80 6.45 -15.79 -19.04
CA ALA A 80 6.04 -14.65 -19.85
C ALA A 80 5.15 -13.67 -19.09
N ILE A 81 4.23 -14.16 -18.26
CA ILE A 81 3.39 -13.34 -17.38
C ILE A 81 4.25 -12.61 -16.36
N PHE A 82 5.21 -13.30 -15.75
CA PHE A 82 6.12 -12.71 -14.77
C PHE A 82 6.99 -11.61 -15.39
N ASP A 83 7.58 -11.87 -16.54
CA ASP A 83 8.38 -10.88 -17.28
C ASP A 83 7.53 -9.65 -17.67
N GLY A 84 6.31 -9.88 -18.13
CA GLY A 84 5.36 -8.83 -18.41
C GLY A 84 4.98 -8.00 -17.17
N TYR A 85 4.83 -8.65 -16.02
CA TYR A 85 4.58 -7.97 -14.76
C TYR A 85 5.78 -7.13 -14.31
N CYS A 86 6.99 -7.65 -14.44
CA CYS A 86 8.22 -6.92 -14.16
C CYS A 86 8.34 -5.70 -15.10
N ALA A 87 8.09 -5.87 -16.40
CA ALA A 87 8.10 -4.78 -17.37
C ALA A 87 7.03 -3.72 -17.03
N PHE A 88 5.85 -4.13 -16.59
CA PHE A 88 4.79 -3.24 -16.14
C PHE A 88 5.26 -2.38 -14.95
N LEU A 89 5.82 -2.99 -13.90
CA LEU A 89 6.33 -2.25 -12.74
C LEU A 89 7.47 -1.31 -13.10
N ASN A 90 8.36 -1.72 -13.99
CA ASN A 90 9.47 -0.91 -14.47
C ASN A 90 9.06 0.22 -15.43
N SER A 91 7.83 0.21 -15.94
CA SER A 91 7.32 1.28 -16.82
C SER A 91 6.95 2.57 -16.07
N PHE A 92 6.85 2.52 -14.75
CA PHE A 92 6.49 3.70 -13.95
C PHE A 92 7.68 4.64 -13.78
N ASP A 93 7.43 5.92 -14.03
CA ASP A 93 8.39 6.99 -13.73
C ASP A 93 8.60 7.13 -12.21
N SER A 94 9.84 7.44 -11.79
CA SER A 94 10.18 7.60 -10.37
C SER A 94 9.45 8.75 -9.67
N SER A 95 8.85 9.67 -10.41
CA SER A 95 8.03 10.76 -9.90
C SER A 95 6.55 10.39 -9.70
N LEU A 96 6.14 9.19 -10.17
CA LEU A 96 4.76 8.72 -10.12
C LEU A 96 4.55 7.86 -8.86
N PRO A 97 3.84 8.33 -7.83
CA PRO A 97 3.44 7.48 -6.73
C PRO A 97 2.39 6.48 -7.21
N VAL A 98 2.65 5.20 -6.99
CA VAL A 98 1.76 4.09 -7.32
C VAL A 98 1.46 3.28 -6.08
N GLN A 99 0.21 2.88 -5.93
CA GLN A 99 -0.24 2.01 -4.85
C GLN A 99 -1.13 0.92 -5.42
N LEU A 100 -0.78 -0.33 -5.14
CA LEU A 100 -1.70 -1.46 -5.28
C LEU A 100 -2.45 -1.63 -3.96
N SER A 101 -3.76 -1.84 -4.05
CA SER A 101 -4.59 -2.08 -2.88
C SER A 101 -5.41 -3.34 -3.08
N PHE A 102 -5.32 -4.24 -2.12
CA PHE A 102 -6.11 -5.47 -2.06
C PHE A 102 -7.10 -5.32 -0.91
N ILE A 103 -8.39 -5.36 -1.23
CA ILE A 103 -9.46 -5.08 -0.29
C ILE A 103 -10.34 -6.32 -0.19
N ASN A 104 -10.31 -6.98 0.97
CA ASN A 104 -11.25 -8.02 1.34
C ASN A 104 -12.43 -7.38 2.07
N HIS A 105 -13.62 -7.56 1.55
CA HIS A 105 -14.85 -7.11 2.20
C HIS A 105 -15.90 -8.21 2.11
N ARG A 106 -16.82 -8.25 3.10
CA ARG A 106 -17.92 -9.19 3.07
C ARG A 106 -18.94 -8.76 2.02
N SER A 107 -19.39 -9.73 1.21
CA SER A 107 -20.47 -9.51 0.26
C SER A 107 -21.74 -9.11 1.01
N ARG A 108 -22.37 -8.02 0.55
CA ARG A 108 -23.62 -7.54 1.11
C ARG A 108 -24.79 -8.00 0.25
N PRO A 109 -25.97 -8.27 0.85
CA PRO A 109 -27.18 -8.46 0.08
C PRO A 109 -27.42 -7.21 -0.80
N GLY A 110 -27.47 -7.41 -2.13
CA GLY A 110 -27.63 -6.31 -3.08
C GLY A 110 -26.34 -5.70 -3.65
N SER A 111 -25.15 -6.26 -3.34
CA SER A 111 -23.87 -5.80 -3.90
C SER A 111 -23.77 -6.04 -5.42
N LYS A 112 -22.81 -5.38 -6.09
CA LYS A 112 -22.52 -5.49 -7.54
C LYS A 112 -22.21 -6.91 -8.02
N TYR A 113 -21.94 -7.82 -7.10
CA TYR A 113 -21.61 -9.24 -7.37
C TYR A 113 -22.86 -10.13 -7.46
N ARG A 114 -24.00 -9.57 -7.81
CA ARG A 114 -25.17 -10.35 -8.19
C ARG A 114 -24.90 -11.06 -9.50
N VAL A 115 -25.25 -12.33 -9.56
CA VAL A 115 -25.29 -13.07 -10.80
C VAL A 115 -26.32 -12.40 -11.71
N ASN A 116 -25.83 -11.65 -12.70
CA ASN A 116 -26.69 -10.92 -13.61
C ASN A 116 -27.01 -11.78 -14.83
N ILE A 117 -27.95 -12.71 -14.68
CA ILE A 117 -28.51 -13.43 -15.81
C ILE A 117 -29.66 -12.59 -16.36
N PRO A 118 -29.61 -12.18 -17.65
CA PRO A 118 -30.68 -11.39 -18.25
C PRO A 118 -32.04 -12.07 -18.13
N ARG A 119 -33.00 -11.39 -17.50
CA ARG A 119 -34.36 -11.89 -17.37
C ARG A 119 -35.00 -11.92 -18.76
N LYS A 120 -35.41 -13.12 -19.19
CA LYS A 120 -36.26 -13.32 -20.37
C LYS A 120 -37.61 -13.79 -19.88
N THR A 121 -38.69 -13.23 -20.45
CA THR A 121 -40.04 -13.65 -20.16
C THR A 121 -40.39 -14.86 -21.06
N ASP A 122 -39.96 -16.04 -20.64
CA ASP A 122 -40.23 -17.30 -21.30
C ASP A 122 -40.59 -18.39 -20.25
N SER A 123 -40.95 -19.59 -20.73
CA SER A 123 -41.35 -20.71 -19.87
C SER A 123 -40.23 -21.19 -18.92
N TYR A 124 -38.99 -20.71 -19.09
CA TYR A 124 -37.82 -21.08 -18.29
C TYR A 124 -37.40 -20.01 -17.23
N SER A 125 -38.26 -18.99 -17.06
CA SER A 125 -37.95 -17.91 -16.09
C SER A 125 -37.76 -18.43 -14.67
N GLY A 126 -38.62 -19.36 -14.21
CA GLY A 126 -38.49 -19.99 -12.89
C GLY A 126 -37.19 -20.77 -12.71
N MET A 127 -36.78 -21.54 -13.71
CA MET A 127 -35.51 -22.27 -13.67
C MET A 127 -34.29 -21.33 -13.59
N ARG A 128 -34.36 -20.19 -14.27
CA ARG A 128 -33.29 -19.17 -14.18
C ARG A 128 -33.25 -18.52 -12.80
N ASP A 129 -34.38 -18.23 -12.21
CA ASP A 129 -34.45 -17.65 -10.88
C ASP A 129 -33.88 -18.63 -9.82
N GLU A 130 -34.24 -19.92 -9.89
CA GLU A 130 -33.64 -20.99 -9.04
C GLU A 130 -32.12 -21.13 -9.26
N TYR A 131 -31.67 -21.06 -10.52
CA TYR A 131 -30.24 -21.16 -10.83
C TYR A 131 -29.46 -19.96 -10.31
N VAL A 132 -30.04 -18.75 -10.40
CA VAL A 132 -29.46 -17.52 -9.80
C VAL A 132 -29.36 -17.67 -8.29
N GLU A 133 -30.43 -18.10 -7.62
CA GLU A 133 -30.47 -18.31 -6.18
C GLU A 133 -29.44 -19.36 -5.72
N MET A 134 -29.30 -20.46 -6.48
CA MET A 134 -28.29 -21.49 -6.22
C MET A 134 -26.87 -20.90 -6.36
N LEU A 135 -26.59 -20.13 -7.40
CA LEU A 135 -25.29 -19.51 -7.62
C LEU A 135 -24.96 -18.46 -6.56
N GLU A 136 -25.94 -17.61 -6.20
CA GLU A 136 -25.79 -16.64 -5.12
C GLU A 136 -25.55 -17.34 -3.76
N GLY A 137 -26.23 -18.45 -3.52
CA GLY A 137 -26.01 -19.31 -2.36
C GLY A 137 -24.61 -19.96 -2.33
N GLN A 138 -24.08 -20.35 -3.49
CA GLN A 138 -22.71 -20.87 -3.60
C GLN A 138 -21.66 -19.76 -3.40
N ILE A 139 -21.87 -18.58 -3.98
CA ILE A 139 -20.99 -17.42 -3.79
C ILE A 139 -20.97 -17.02 -2.30
N ALA A 140 -22.12 -17.03 -1.62
CA ALA A 140 -22.19 -16.74 -0.21
C ALA A 140 -21.50 -17.77 0.69
N LYS A 141 -21.42 -19.02 0.26
CA LYS A 141 -20.71 -20.11 0.96
C LYS A 141 -19.25 -20.21 0.57
N SER A 142 -18.90 -19.76 -0.62
CA SER A 142 -17.52 -19.71 -1.12
C SER A 142 -16.76 -18.57 -0.44
N ASN A 143 -15.54 -18.79 0.00
CA ASN A 143 -14.69 -17.82 0.69
C ASN A 143 -15.37 -17.10 1.89
N ASN A 144 -16.25 -17.77 2.63
CA ASN A 144 -16.97 -17.14 3.75
C ASN A 144 -17.69 -15.84 3.40
N GLY A 145 -18.10 -15.66 2.14
CA GLY A 145 -18.73 -14.44 1.64
C GLY A 145 -17.77 -13.27 1.47
N ILE A 146 -16.46 -13.49 1.46
CA ILE A 146 -15.45 -12.45 1.20
C ILE A 146 -15.31 -12.25 -0.30
N VAL A 147 -15.44 -11.00 -0.70
CA VAL A 147 -15.16 -10.51 -2.05
C VAL A 147 -13.86 -9.72 -2.02
N ARG A 148 -13.01 -9.95 -3.01
CA ARG A 148 -11.73 -9.29 -3.16
C ARG A 148 -11.78 -8.25 -4.28
N THR A 149 -11.53 -7.00 -3.93
CA THR A 149 -11.38 -5.90 -4.90
C THR A 149 -9.91 -5.51 -4.99
N LYS A 150 -9.40 -5.38 -6.20
CA LYS A 150 -8.01 -5.00 -6.47
C LYS A 150 -7.98 -3.67 -7.18
N LEU A 151 -7.23 -2.74 -6.62
CA LEU A 151 -7.11 -1.40 -7.14
C LEU A 151 -5.65 -1.04 -7.39
N ILE A 152 -5.41 -0.35 -8.49
CA ILE A 152 -4.20 0.42 -8.70
C ILE A 152 -4.56 1.91 -8.60
N THR A 153 -3.89 2.60 -7.69
CA THR A 153 -4.02 4.05 -7.50
C THR A 153 -2.70 4.70 -7.86
N PHE A 154 -2.76 5.69 -8.72
CA PHE A 154 -1.60 6.46 -9.16
C PHE A 154 -1.85 7.95 -8.98
N GLY A 155 -0.79 8.74 -8.86
CA GLY A 155 -0.89 10.15 -8.55
C GLY A 155 0.04 11.01 -9.36
N VAL A 156 -0.34 12.27 -9.53
CA VAL A 156 0.50 13.31 -10.14
C VAL A 156 0.47 14.57 -9.28
N THR A 157 1.58 15.28 -9.25
CA THR A 157 1.65 16.59 -8.61
C THR A 157 1.31 17.68 -9.61
N ALA A 158 0.29 18.50 -9.30
CA ALA A 158 -0.15 19.61 -10.16
C ALA A 158 -0.67 20.78 -9.31
N ASP A 159 -0.71 21.96 -9.90
CA ASP A 159 -1.19 23.17 -9.21
C ASP A 159 -2.71 23.31 -9.22
N SER A 160 -3.39 22.62 -10.14
CA SER A 160 -4.84 22.65 -10.27
C SER A 160 -5.41 21.32 -10.79
N PRO A 161 -6.70 21.03 -10.55
CA PRO A 161 -7.36 19.85 -11.11
C PRO A 161 -7.31 19.82 -12.64
N ALA A 162 -7.46 20.98 -13.29
CA ALA A 162 -7.39 21.09 -14.73
C ALA A 162 -6.02 20.73 -15.32
N ALA A 163 -4.94 21.03 -14.59
CA ALA A 163 -3.58 20.65 -14.98
C ALA A 163 -3.27 19.17 -14.65
N ALA A 164 -3.90 18.63 -13.60
CA ALA A 164 -3.73 17.22 -13.21
C ALA A 164 -4.42 16.25 -14.18
N LYS A 165 -5.62 16.60 -14.65
CA LYS A 165 -6.50 15.73 -15.43
C LYS A 165 -5.82 15.12 -16.66
N PRO A 166 -5.26 15.88 -17.62
CA PRO A 166 -4.65 15.28 -18.81
C PRO A 166 -3.45 14.40 -18.51
N ARG A 167 -2.72 14.71 -17.43
CA ARG A 167 -1.59 13.89 -17.00
C ARG A 167 -2.06 12.56 -16.41
N LEU A 168 -3.11 12.57 -15.58
CA LEU A 168 -3.73 11.37 -15.02
C LEU A 168 -4.38 10.50 -16.11
N GLU A 169 -5.04 11.11 -17.09
CA GLU A 169 -5.64 10.38 -18.22
C GLU A 169 -4.57 9.69 -19.08
N ARG A 170 -3.42 10.32 -19.28
CA ARG A 170 -2.28 9.69 -19.97
C ARG A 170 -1.76 8.48 -19.19
N VAL A 171 -1.49 8.62 -17.91
CA VAL A 171 -1.03 7.51 -17.05
C VAL A 171 -2.07 6.39 -17.01
N GLU A 172 -3.35 6.71 -16.95
CA GLU A 172 -4.44 5.73 -17.02
C GLU A 172 -4.41 4.94 -18.31
N ALA A 173 -4.23 5.61 -19.45
CA ALA A 173 -4.13 4.95 -20.75
C ALA A 173 -2.91 4.03 -20.84
N ASP A 174 -1.76 4.47 -20.32
CA ASP A 174 -0.52 3.68 -20.28
C ASP A 174 -0.70 2.43 -19.40
N ILE A 175 -1.29 2.57 -18.21
CA ILE A 175 -1.59 1.44 -17.30
C ILE A 175 -2.58 0.47 -17.95
N SER A 176 -3.67 0.98 -18.53
CA SER A 176 -4.68 0.16 -19.21
C SER A 176 -4.08 -0.61 -20.40
N GLY A 177 -3.20 0.04 -21.17
CA GLY A 177 -2.48 -0.59 -22.28
C GLY A 177 -1.56 -1.72 -21.81
N ASN A 178 -0.86 -1.54 -20.71
CA ASN A 178 0.01 -2.56 -20.12
C ASN A 178 -0.80 -3.73 -19.53
N PHE A 179 -1.89 -3.47 -18.82
CA PHE A 179 -2.79 -4.52 -18.33
C PHE A 179 -3.38 -5.34 -19.50
N LYS A 180 -3.76 -4.67 -20.58
CA LYS A 180 -4.27 -5.36 -21.77
C LYS A 180 -3.23 -6.29 -22.41
N LYS A 181 -1.95 -5.90 -22.44
CA LYS A 181 -0.85 -6.76 -22.90
C LYS A 181 -0.67 -8.00 -22.02
N LEU A 182 -0.91 -7.87 -20.72
CA LEU A 182 -0.90 -8.98 -19.77
C LEU A 182 -2.16 -9.85 -19.79
N GLY A 183 -3.17 -9.48 -20.59
CA GLY A 183 -4.47 -10.17 -20.61
C GLY A 183 -5.35 -9.84 -19.40
N VAL A 184 -5.01 -8.83 -18.61
CA VAL A 184 -5.76 -8.38 -17.43
C VAL A 184 -6.80 -7.36 -17.84
N GLN A 185 -8.05 -7.56 -17.45
CA GLN A 185 -9.08 -6.55 -17.61
C GLN A 185 -8.95 -5.48 -16.54
N SER A 186 -9.11 -4.23 -16.95
CA SER A 186 -9.06 -3.10 -16.02
C SER A 186 -10.01 -2.01 -16.43
N ARG A 187 -10.53 -1.26 -15.46
CA ARG A 187 -11.42 -0.14 -15.69
C ARG A 187 -11.14 1.01 -14.74
N PRO A 188 -11.23 2.26 -15.16
CA PRO A 188 -11.14 3.40 -14.27
C PRO A 188 -12.37 3.46 -13.36
N LEU A 189 -12.15 3.93 -12.13
CA LEU A 189 -13.24 4.17 -11.18
C LEU A 189 -13.71 5.61 -11.27
N SER A 190 -15.02 5.80 -11.26
CA SER A 190 -15.67 7.09 -11.07
C SER A 190 -15.51 7.58 -9.63
N GLY A 191 -15.77 8.87 -9.39
CA GLY A 191 -15.75 9.41 -8.04
C GLY A 191 -16.78 8.78 -7.11
N LEU A 192 -17.94 8.39 -7.64
CA LEU A 192 -18.99 7.69 -6.89
C LEU A 192 -18.49 6.31 -6.42
N GLU A 193 -17.91 5.53 -7.33
CA GLU A 193 -17.36 4.20 -7.01
C GLU A 193 -16.20 4.28 -5.99
N ARG A 194 -15.34 5.27 -6.12
CA ARG A 194 -14.28 5.51 -5.13
C ARG A 194 -14.84 5.85 -3.76
N LEU A 195 -15.88 6.68 -3.68
CA LEU A 195 -16.55 7.00 -2.42
C LEU A 195 -17.25 5.78 -1.82
N GLU A 196 -17.88 4.95 -2.64
CA GLU A 196 -18.52 3.69 -2.20
C GLU A 196 -17.51 2.72 -1.59
N ILE A 197 -16.34 2.56 -2.23
CA ILE A 197 -15.25 1.72 -1.71
C ILE A 197 -14.71 2.29 -0.39
N LEU A 198 -14.45 3.59 -0.32
CA LEU A 198 -13.99 4.25 0.91
C LEU A 198 -15.03 4.14 2.04
N HIS A 199 -16.30 4.33 1.73
CA HIS A 199 -17.38 4.13 2.69
C HIS A 199 -17.40 2.69 3.23
N GLY A 200 -17.25 1.70 2.34
CA GLY A 200 -17.17 0.28 2.72
C GLY A 200 -16.02 -0.02 3.67
N GLN A 201 -14.85 0.59 3.47
CA GLN A 201 -13.69 0.44 4.35
C GLN A 201 -13.87 1.14 5.70
N LEU A 202 -14.60 2.24 5.74
CA LEU A 202 -14.86 3.02 6.95
C LEU A 202 -16.05 2.49 7.76
N HIS A 203 -16.91 1.69 7.13
CA HIS A 203 -18.09 1.05 7.75
C HIS A 203 -18.03 -0.49 7.54
N PRO A 204 -17.01 -1.17 8.10
CA PRO A 204 -16.89 -2.62 7.97
C PRO A 204 -18.10 -3.33 8.55
N GLY A 205 -18.41 -4.52 8.02
CA GLY A 205 -19.60 -5.27 8.39
C GLY A 205 -20.91 -4.76 7.76
N GLY A 206 -20.86 -3.69 6.97
CA GLY A 206 -22.01 -3.21 6.22
C GLY A 206 -23.15 -2.64 7.06
N THR A 207 -22.82 -2.10 8.22
CA THR A 207 -23.81 -1.56 9.18
C THR A 207 -24.62 -0.39 8.61
N GLU A 208 -24.02 0.39 7.70
CA GLU A 208 -24.66 1.55 7.09
C GLU A 208 -24.67 1.43 5.57
N PRO A 209 -25.84 1.62 4.92
CA PRO A 209 -25.91 1.64 3.46
C PRO A 209 -25.30 2.94 2.93
N PHE A 210 -24.46 2.83 1.89
CA PHE A 210 -23.97 4.01 1.19
C PHE A 210 -25.08 4.66 0.37
N SER A 211 -25.36 5.92 0.64
CA SER A 211 -26.35 6.71 -0.09
C SER A 211 -25.77 8.09 -0.40
N PHE A 212 -25.36 8.30 -1.65
CA PHE A 212 -24.80 9.55 -2.10
C PHE A 212 -25.15 9.82 -3.55
N THR A 213 -25.51 11.07 -3.84
CA THR A 213 -25.61 11.59 -5.21
C THR A 213 -24.95 12.96 -5.29
N TRP A 214 -24.32 13.25 -6.43
CA TRP A 214 -23.60 14.51 -6.64
C TRP A 214 -24.48 15.75 -6.51
N GLY A 215 -25.79 15.62 -6.67
CA GLY A 215 -26.75 16.72 -6.50
C GLY A 215 -26.92 17.14 -5.04
N GLN A 216 -26.57 16.29 -4.09
CA GLN A 216 -26.69 16.60 -2.66
C GLN A 216 -25.67 17.64 -2.19
N ILE A 217 -24.47 17.68 -2.77
CA ILE A 217 -23.41 18.62 -2.37
C ILE A 217 -23.88 20.07 -2.47
N PRO A 218 -24.32 20.58 -3.64
CA PRO A 218 -24.78 21.97 -3.72
C PRO A 218 -26.08 22.22 -2.95
N ALA A 219 -26.92 21.22 -2.77
CA ALA A 219 -28.19 21.36 -2.07
C ALA A 219 -28.03 21.45 -0.54
N THR A 220 -27.06 20.75 0.03
CA THR A 220 -26.85 20.69 1.49
C THR A 220 -25.67 21.48 1.99
N GLY A 221 -24.73 21.84 1.11
CA GLY A 221 -23.44 22.45 1.47
C GLY A 221 -22.46 21.47 2.14
N LEU A 222 -22.79 20.17 2.18
CA LEU A 222 -21.93 19.12 2.72
C LEU A 222 -20.83 18.77 1.72
N SER A 223 -19.74 18.23 2.23
CA SER A 223 -18.63 17.68 1.42
C SER A 223 -18.81 16.18 1.19
N THR A 224 -18.08 15.60 0.25
CA THR A 224 -18.07 14.15 0.03
C THR A 224 -17.64 13.36 1.28
N LYS A 225 -16.89 13.99 2.19
CA LYS A 225 -16.45 13.38 3.45
C LYS A 225 -17.59 13.11 4.42
N ASP A 226 -18.62 13.96 4.40
CA ASP A 226 -19.77 13.83 5.31
C ASP A 226 -20.61 12.59 5.00
N PHE A 227 -20.53 12.09 3.76
CA PHE A 227 -21.25 10.88 3.32
C PHE A 227 -20.49 9.57 3.53
N ILE A 228 -19.19 9.64 3.84
CA ILE A 228 -18.35 8.44 4.01
C ILE A 228 -17.72 8.35 5.40
N ALA A 229 -17.71 9.44 6.18
CA ALA A 229 -17.09 9.44 7.49
C ALA A 229 -17.90 8.58 8.48
N PRO A 230 -17.25 7.75 9.31
CA PRO A 230 -17.92 7.10 10.42
C PRO A 230 -18.31 8.15 11.48
N GLU A 231 -19.21 7.79 12.37
CA GLU A 231 -19.66 8.67 13.48
C GLU A 231 -18.49 9.20 14.31
N SER A 232 -17.48 8.37 14.55
CA SER A 232 -16.34 8.73 15.37
C SER A 232 -15.09 7.90 15.05
N PHE A 233 -13.91 8.47 15.33
CA PHE A 233 -12.64 7.77 15.43
C PHE A 233 -12.12 7.83 16.85
N ASP A 234 -11.62 6.70 17.37
CA ASP A 234 -10.92 6.62 18.65
C ASP A 234 -9.57 5.94 18.48
N PHE A 235 -8.49 6.70 18.63
CA PHE A 235 -7.08 6.26 18.49
C PHE A 235 -6.34 6.23 19.82
N ARG A 236 -7.04 6.26 20.97
CA ARG A 236 -6.40 6.29 22.29
C ARG A 236 -5.65 5.01 22.63
N MET A 237 -6.03 3.89 22.02
CA MET A 237 -5.35 2.61 22.21
C MET A 237 -4.14 2.50 21.27
N GLY A 238 -2.98 2.10 21.81
CA GLY A 238 -1.75 2.03 21.03
C GLY A 238 -1.67 0.92 19.98
N ARG A 239 -2.53 -0.10 20.06
CA ARG A 239 -2.56 -1.26 19.13
C ARG A 239 -3.84 -1.38 18.35
N LEU A 240 -4.91 -0.78 18.79
CA LEU A 240 -6.24 -0.85 18.22
C LEU A 240 -6.79 0.55 18.03
N PHE A 241 -7.67 0.70 17.07
CA PHE A 241 -8.49 1.90 16.90
C PHE A 241 -9.95 1.49 16.76
N ARG A 242 -10.84 2.45 16.97
CA ARG A 242 -12.28 2.25 16.80
C ARG A 242 -12.82 3.23 15.78
N MET A 243 -13.66 2.74 14.88
CA MET A 243 -14.45 3.50 13.92
C MET A 243 -15.93 3.24 14.21
N GLY A 244 -16.64 4.24 14.71
CA GLY A 244 -18.00 4.03 15.18
C GLY A 244 -18.08 2.90 16.23
N ALA A 245 -18.80 1.83 15.93
CA ALA A 245 -18.92 0.64 16.78
C ALA A 245 -17.84 -0.43 16.50
N THR A 246 -17.09 -0.33 15.40
CA THR A 246 -16.18 -1.39 14.93
C THR A 246 -14.75 -1.15 15.40
N TRP A 247 -14.07 -2.22 15.80
CA TRP A 247 -12.67 -2.21 16.16
C TRP A 247 -11.80 -2.60 14.97
N GLY A 248 -10.66 -1.94 14.86
CA GLY A 248 -9.65 -2.21 13.83
C GLY A 248 -8.25 -2.23 14.41
N ALA A 249 -7.34 -2.84 13.65
CA ALA A 249 -5.89 -2.81 13.90
C ALA A 249 -5.17 -2.46 12.61
N ALA A 250 -4.04 -1.77 12.74
CA ALA A 250 -3.13 -1.52 11.64
C ALA A 250 -1.79 -2.18 11.93
N SER A 251 -1.28 -2.92 10.96
CA SER A 251 0.03 -3.58 11.02
C SER A 251 0.84 -3.22 9.78
N TYR A 252 2.14 -3.28 9.88
CA TYR A 252 3.03 -3.12 8.73
C TYR A 252 4.16 -4.15 8.80
N MET A 253 4.65 -4.55 7.64
CA MET A 253 5.77 -5.47 7.56
C MET A 253 7.06 -4.70 7.90
N GLN A 254 7.66 -5.01 9.03
CA GLN A 254 8.84 -4.33 9.53
C GLN A 254 10.13 -5.05 9.09
N ILE A 255 10.12 -6.37 9.12
CA ILE A 255 11.26 -7.21 8.76
C ILE A 255 10.81 -8.10 7.60
N MET A 256 11.51 -8.01 6.50
CA MET A 256 11.30 -8.89 5.35
C MET A 256 12.25 -10.08 5.48
N ALA A 257 11.76 -11.27 5.15
CA ALA A 257 12.63 -12.43 4.97
C ALA A 257 13.59 -12.19 3.79
N SER A 258 14.73 -12.86 3.78
CA SER A 258 15.69 -12.81 2.66
C SER A 258 15.05 -13.26 1.34
N GLU A 259 14.15 -14.20 1.43
CA GLU A 259 13.34 -14.68 0.31
C GLU A 259 11.86 -14.47 0.64
N LEU A 260 11.14 -13.78 -0.24
CA LEU A 260 9.69 -13.64 -0.20
C LEU A 260 9.10 -14.54 -1.28
N SER A 261 8.28 -15.51 -0.86
CA SER A 261 7.53 -16.32 -1.80
C SER A 261 6.34 -15.53 -2.35
N ASP A 262 5.93 -15.85 -3.57
CA ASP A 262 4.70 -15.34 -4.21
C ASP A 262 3.41 -15.69 -3.43
N LYS A 263 3.50 -16.66 -2.53
CA LYS A 263 2.38 -17.11 -1.67
C LYS A 263 2.06 -16.17 -0.53
N LEU A 264 3.01 -15.33 -0.08
CA LEU A 264 2.82 -14.46 1.09
C LEU A 264 1.55 -13.62 1.00
N LEU A 265 1.33 -12.95 -0.12
CA LEU A 265 0.16 -12.12 -0.30
C LEU A 265 -1.12 -12.96 -0.41
N ALA A 266 -1.04 -14.12 -1.07
CA ALA A 266 -2.16 -15.05 -1.18
C ALA A 266 -2.61 -15.53 0.20
N GLU A 267 -1.67 -16.00 1.03
CA GLU A 267 -1.95 -16.49 2.40
C GLU A 267 -2.55 -15.39 3.29
N LEU A 268 -2.04 -14.16 3.19
CA LEU A 268 -2.63 -13.02 3.92
C LEU A 268 -4.06 -12.74 3.48
N LEU A 269 -4.35 -12.85 2.18
CA LEU A 269 -5.67 -12.57 1.63
C LEU A 269 -6.69 -13.71 1.85
N GLU A 270 -6.24 -14.90 2.25
CA GLU A 270 -7.09 -16.04 2.64
C GLU A 270 -7.64 -15.91 4.06
N VAL A 271 -7.11 -14.99 4.87
CA VAL A 271 -7.62 -14.76 6.22
C VAL A 271 -9.08 -14.31 6.16
N ASP A 272 -9.94 -14.99 6.94
CA ASP A 272 -11.38 -14.66 7.05
C ASP A 272 -11.61 -13.36 7.86
N ALA A 273 -11.21 -12.25 7.25
CA ALA A 273 -11.36 -10.93 7.84
C ALA A 273 -11.59 -9.86 6.75
N GLU A 274 -12.36 -8.83 7.11
CA GLU A 274 -12.37 -7.61 6.32
C GLU A 274 -11.05 -6.88 6.51
N MET A 275 -10.28 -6.73 5.44
CA MET A 275 -8.96 -6.11 5.49
C MET A 275 -8.62 -5.34 4.23
N THR A 276 -7.72 -4.40 4.37
CA THR A 276 -7.11 -3.70 3.24
C THR A 276 -5.60 -3.81 3.34
N ILE A 277 -4.96 -4.32 2.30
CA ILE A 277 -3.51 -4.41 2.18
C ILE A 277 -3.05 -3.42 1.12
N PRO A 278 -2.55 -2.23 1.50
CA PRO A 278 -1.95 -1.30 0.57
C PRO A 278 -0.47 -1.65 0.37
N MET A 279 -0.05 -1.75 -0.88
CA MET A 279 1.34 -1.90 -1.29
C MET A 279 1.78 -0.64 -2.02
N HIS A 280 2.63 0.17 -1.40
CA HIS A 280 3.19 1.36 -2.00
C HIS A 280 4.41 0.99 -2.83
N ILE A 281 4.38 1.35 -4.11
CA ILE A 281 5.46 1.10 -5.06
C ILE A 281 6.12 2.43 -5.38
N GLN A 282 7.41 2.50 -5.10
CA GLN A 282 8.23 3.63 -5.47
C GLN A 282 9.35 3.16 -6.37
N THR A 283 9.28 3.55 -7.62
CA THR A 283 10.35 3.29 -8.60
C THR A 283 11.53 4.21 -8.32
N VAL A 284 12.72 3.72 -8.60
CA VAL A 284 13.97 4.46 -8.44
C VAL A 284 14.56 4.72 -9.82
N ASP A 285 15.08 5.92 -10.03
CA ASP A 285 15.81 6.24 -11.25
C ASP A 285 16.92 5.21 -11.51
N GLN A 286 16.99 4.67 -12.73
CA GLN A 286 17.87 3.57 -13.09
C GLN A 286 19.35 3.88 -12.82
N ALA A 287 19.81 5.08 -13.15
CA ALA A 287 21.19 5.48 -12.91
C ALA A 287 21.53 5.56 -11.41
N LYS A 288 20.57 6.04 -10.62
CA LYS A 288 20.68 6.09 -9.16
C LYS A 288 20.64 4.70 -8.55
N ALA A 289 19.77 3.81 -9.05
CA ALA A 289 19.71 2.41 -8.63
C ALA A 289 21.02 1.69 -8.88
N ILE A 290 21.55 1.75 -10.11
CA ILE A 290 22.84 1.14 -10.48
C ILE A 290 23.98 1.68 -9.60
N LYS A 291 24.02 3.00 -9.36
CA LYS A 291 25.04 3.60 -8.48
C LYS A 291 24.94 3.07 -7.04
N THR A 292 23.72 2.93 -6.52
CA THR A 292 23.47 2.40 -5.19
C THR A 292 23.87 0.94 -5.07
N ILE A 293 23.51 0.10 -6.07
CA ILE A 293 23.87 -1.32 -6.13
C ILE A 293 25.38 -1.47 -6.19
N LYS A 294 26.07 -0.75 -7.10
CA LYS A 294 27.53 -0.76 -7.20
C LYS A 294 28.21 -0.34 -5.89
N GLY A 295 27.66 0.65 -5.19
CA GLY A 295 28.12 1.04 -3.87
C GLY A 295 28.03 -0.10 -2.85
N LYS A 296 26.87 -0.77 -2.79
CA LYS A 296 26.64 -1.91 -1.89
C LYS A 296 27.57 -3.09 -2.21
N VAL A 297 27.74 -3.44 -3.47
CA VAL A 297 28.69 -4.47 -3.91
C VAL A 297 30.11 -4.14 -3.45
N SER A 298 30.56 -2.88 -3.65
CA SER A 298 31.90 -2.44 -3.18
C SER A 298 32.05 -2.55 -1.68
N ASP A 299 31.00 -2.25 -0.90
CA ASP A 299 31.04 -2.37 0.56
C ASP A 299 31.09 -3.83 1.01
N ILE A 300 30.36 -4.74 0.34
CA ILE A 300 30.42 -6.19 0.56
C ILE A 300 31.84 -6.73 0.24
N ASP A 301 32.42 -6.32 -0.90
CA ASP A 301 33.78 -6.73 -1.26
C ASP A 301 34.81 -6.24 -0.24
N LYS A 302 34.66 -5.03 0.32
CA LYS A 302 35.53 -4.54 1.43
C LYS A 302 35.33 -5.37 2.70
N MET A 303 34.08 -5.66 3.08
CA MET A 303 33.80 -6.51 4.24
C MET A 303 34.44 -7.89 4.08
N LYS A 304 34.32 -8.50 2.88
CA LYS A 304 34.97 -9.78 2.56
C LYS A 304 36.49 -9.74 2.78
N VAL A 305 37.14 -8.69 2.29
CA VAL A 305 38.59 -8.51 2.47
C VAL A 305 38.98 -8.30 3.95
N GLU A 306 38.19 -7.54 4.70
CA GLU A 306 38.42 -7.33 6.13
C GLU A 306 38.24 -8.62 6.94
N GLU A 307 37.21 -9.40 6.66
CA GLU A 307 36.94 -10.67 7.32
C GLU A 307 38.03 -11.71 6.98
N GLN A 308 38.47 -11.79 5.73
CA GLN A 308 39.60 -12.62 5.33
C GLN A 308 40.88 -12.25 6.08
N LYS A 309 41.18 -10.94 6.23
CA LYS A 309 42.34 -10.48 7.02
C LYS A 309 42.21 -10.86 8.49
N LYS A 310 41.02 -10.81 9.07
CA LYS A 310 40.78 -11.24 10.45
C LYS A 310 40.94 -12.76 10.58
N ALA A 311 40.37 -13.56 9.65
CA ALA A 311 40.51 -15.00 9.65
C ALA A 311 41.97 -15.46 9.57
N VAL A 312 42.75 -14.88 8.65
CA VAL A 312 44.21 -15.14 8.58
C VAL A 312 44.95 -14.79 9.86
N ARG A 313 44.57 -13.71 10.55
CA ARG A 313 45.20 -13.33 11.84
C ARG A 313 44.80 -14.25 12.97
N SER A 314 43.61 -14.81 12.95
CA SER A 314 43.09 -15.71 14.01
C SER A 314 43.33 -17.18 13.75
N GLY A 315 43.90 -17.57 12.60
CA GLY A 315 44.21 -18.96 12.26
C GLY A 315 43.00 -19.84 11.97
N TYR A 316 41.82 -19.24 11.72
CA TYR A 316 40.62 -19.95 11.35
C TYR A 316 40.29 -19.70 9.87
N ASP A 317 40.11 -20.78 9.11
CA ASP A 317 39.62 -20.71 7.74
C ASP A 317 38.09 -20.85 7.80
N MET A 318 37.38 -19.74 7.70
CA MET A 318 35.92 -19.74 7.67
C MET A 318 35.41 -18.85 6.53
N ASP A 319 34.51 -19.44 5.72
CA ASP A 319 33.61 -18.67 4.86
C ASP A 319 32.61 -17.91 5.73
N ILE A 320 32.89 -16.63 5.98
CA ILE A 320 32.20 -15.86 7.05
C ILE A 320 31.08 -14.98 6.50
N LEU A 321 30.93 -14.86 5.19
CA LEU A 321 29.80 -14.12 4.62
C LEU A 321 28.56 -14.99 4.53
N PRO A 322 27.39 -14.48 4.98
CA PRO A 322 26.13 -15.16 4.74
C PRO A 322 25.95 -15.45 3.26
N PRO A 323 25.46 -16.68 2.90
CA PRO A 323 25.26 -17.08 1.49
C PRO A 323 24.46 -16.05 0.70
N ASP A 324 23.48 -15.43 1.30
CA ASP A 324 22.60 -14.41 0.71
C ASP A 324 23.38 -13.19 0.21
N LEU A 325 24.41 -12.75 0.94
CA LEU A 325 25.25 -11.61 0.52
C LEU A 325 26.18 -11.98 -0.62
N VAL A 326 26.61 -13.24 -0.69
CA VAL A 326 27.45 -13.73 -1.80
C VAL A 326 26.63 -13.81 -3.08
N THR A 327 25.42 -14.38 -2.99
CA THR A 327 24.47 -14.46 -4.11
C THR A 327 24.10 -13.07 -4.60
N PHE A 328 23.71 -12.17 -3.70
CA PHE A 328 23.41 -10.77 -4.05
C PHE A 328 24.57 -10.08 -4.76
N SER A 329 25.82 -10.29 -4.27
CA SER A 329 26.99 -9.69 -4.91
C SER A 329 27.24 -10.24 -6.31
N GLN A 330 26.97 -11.53 -6.55
CA GLN A 330 27.10 -12.14 -7.88
C GLN A 330 26.03 -11.66 -8.83
N ASP A 331 24.78 -11.64 -8.41
CA ASP A 331 23.64 -11.18 -9.22
C ASP A 331 23.80 -9.71 -9.58
N ALA A 332 24.22 -8.88 -8.61
CA ALA A 332 24.45 -7.47 -8.82
C ALA A 332 25.66 -7.14 -9.73
N LYS A 333 26.62 -8.07 -9.90
CA LYS A 333 27.73 -7.94 -10.86
C LYS A 333 27.30 -8.31 -12.29
N ASN A 334 26.23 -9.09 -12.42
CA ASN A 334 25.67 -9.50 -13.72
C ASN A 334 24.67 -8.49 -14.29
N LEU A 335 24.27 -7.49 -13.51
CA LEU A 335 23.44 -6.33 -13.91
C LEU A 335 24.30 -5.21 -14.53
#